data_0b361fcae61eba26c7f8b0386d93f6bc
#
_entry.id   0b361fcae61eba26c7f8b0386d93f6bc
#
_cell.length_a   1.000
_cell.length_b   1.000
_cell.length_c   1.000
_cell.angle_alpha   90.00
_cell.angle_beta   90.00
_cell.angle_gamma   90.00
#
_symmetry.space_group_name_H-M   'P 1'
#
loop_
_entity.id
_entity.type
_entity.pdbx_description
1 polymer ?
#
loop_
_entity_poly.entity_id
_entity_poly.type
_entity_poly.pdbx_seq_one_letter_code
_entity_poly.pdbx_strand_id
1 'polypeptide(L)'
;VTAEENTGADVPAADGAVSSSAVTSGAVTSGAATSGAITSGAGADEAGSGGAWSGMRIDVVTIFPEYLEPLDVSLVGKARARGQLDVHVHDLREWTHDVHRTVDDSPYGGGPGMVMKPEPWGEALDAVIAGGPEGQVPTLIVPTPSGRPFTQELAQELAGRPWLAFTPARYEGIDRRVIEEAATRMPVVEASIGDYVLAGGEVAVLVMVEAIARLLPGVLGNAESHRDDSFAPGAMADLLEGPVYTKPAEWRGRTVPDVLLSGNHGRIARWRREQAFARTLANRPDLVERWQYGAFDKKEREALSILGLAWDERLGRFRSVAGDVEE
;
A
#
# COMPACT_ATOMS: atom_id res chain seq x y z
N VAL A 1 52.80 28.04 -5.66
CA VAL A 1 52.72 28.66 -6.98
C VAL A 1 51.29 29.10 -7.19
N THR A 2 51.09 30.40 -7.02
CA THR A 2 50.14 31.37 -7.57
C THR A 2 48.64 31.02 -7.69
N ALA A 3 47.89 31.84 -6.96
CA ALA A 3 46.50 32.19 -7.11
C ALA A 3 46.21 32.83 -8.49
N GLU A 4 45.02 32.61 -9.04
CA GLU A 4 44.36 33.54 -9.95
C GLU A 4 42.91 33.74 -9.56
N GLU A 5 42.60 34.98 -9.27
CA GLU A 5 41.28 35.57 -9.10
C GLU A 5 40.49 35.47 -10.40
N ASN A 6 39.21 35.23 -10.34
CA ASN A 6 38.31 35.61 -11.41
C ASN A 6 37.06 36.30 -10.86
N THR A 7 36.94 37.49 -11.38
CA THR A 7 36.02 38.59 -11.10
C THR A 7 34.57 38.26 -11.53
N GLY A 8 33.64 38.90 -10.82
CA GLY A 8 32.20 38.83 -10.97
C GLY A 8 31.64 39.25 -12.34
N ALA A 9 30.43 38.77 -12.59
CA ALA A 9 29.51 39.32 -13.56
C ALA A 9 28.13 39.49 -12.91
N ASP A 10 27.73 40.76 -12.80
CA ASP A 10 26.42 41.26 -12.45
C ASP A 10 25.36 40.74 -13.44
N VAL A 11 24.21 40.35 -12.94
CA VAL A 11 22.96 40.12 -13.71
C VAL A 11 21.89 41.04 -13.10
N PRO A 12 21.23 41.90 -13.89
CA PRO A 12 20.28 42.88 -13.37
C PRO A 12 18.92 42.27 -13.01
N ALA A 13 18.35 42.79 -11.92
CA ALA A 13 16.98 42.59 -11.47
C ALA A 13 15.99 43.15 -12.48
N ALA A 14 14.96 42.35 -12.82
CA ALA A 14 13.76 42.79 -13.56
C ALA A 14 12.59 42.94 -12.57
N ASP A 15 12.25 44.21 -12.27
CA ASP A 15 11.00 44.62 -11.65
C ASP A 15 9.84 44.32 -12.60
N GLY A 16 8.86 43.55 -12.14
CA GLY A 16 7.60 43.30 -12.82
C GLY A 16 6.44 43.41 -11.84
N ALA A 17 5.97 44.63 -11.61
CA ALA A 17 4.75 44.90 -10.85
C ALA A 17 3.53 44.33 -11.61
N VAL A 18 2.77 43.45 -10.98
CA VAL A 18 1.45 43.01 -11.48
C VAL A 18 0.38 43.51 -10.50
N SER A 19 -0.49 44.31 -11.08
CA SER A 19 -1.60 45.04 -10.45
C SER A 19 -2.61 44.10 -9.77
N SER A 20 -3.01 44.50 -8.56
CA SER A 20 -4.17 43.95 -7.82
C SER A 20 -5.48 44.45 -8.43
N SER A 21 -6.32 43.54 -8.92
CA SER A 21 -7.74 43.82 -9.17
C SER A 21 -8.57 43.28 -8.00
N ALA A 22 -9.19 44.21 -7.28
CA ALA A 22 -10.16 43.94 -6.24
C ALA A 22 -11.43 43.30 -6.83
N VAL A 23 -11.86 42.19 -6.23
CA VAL A 23 -13.20 41.63 -6.44
C VAL A 23 -14.02 41.88 -5.19
N THR A 24 -15.11 42.57 -5.37
CA THR A 24 -16.09 43.05 -4.40
C THR A 24 -16.76 41.92 -3.63
N SER A 25 -16.89 42.13 -2.31
CA SER A 25 -17.66 41.36 -1.36
C SER A 25 -19.17 41.39 -1.65
N GLY A 26 -19.75 40.23 -1.89
CA GLY A 26 -21.17 40.00 -1.81
C GLY A 26 -21.56 39.47 -0.43
N ALA A 27 -22.23 40.24 0.36
CA ALA A 27 -22.82 39.86 1.64
C ALA A 27 -23.97 38.87 1.42
N VAL A 28 -23.89 37.69 2.01
CA VAL A 28 -25.04 36.78 2.17
C VAL A 28 -25.42 36.70 3.63
N THR A 29 -26.66 37.02 3.90
CA THR A 29 -27.30 37.16 5.18
C THR A 29 -27.31 35.88 6.01
N SER A 30 -27.07 36.06 7.31
CA SER A 30 -27.16 35.06 8.37
C SER A 30 -28.59 34.51 8.51
N GLY A 31 -28.76 33.21 8.36
CA GLY A 31 -29.89 32.46 8.84
C GLY A 31 -29.49 31.73 10.12
N ALA A 32 -30.05 32.19 11.26
CA ALA A 32 -29.91 31.53 12.54
C ALA A 32 -30.66 30.17 12.50
N ALA A 33 -29.98 29.06 12.67
CA ALA A 33 -30.58 27.78 12.97
C ALA A 33 -30.32 27.44 14.43
N THR A 34 -31.38 27.29 15.13
CA THR A 34 -31.52 27.01 16.57
C THR A 34 -30.80 25.70 16.97
N SER A 35 -30.00 25.82 18.01
CA SER A 35 -29.42 24.74 18.80
C SER A 35 -30.54 23.87 19.41
N GLY A 36 -30.67 22.64 18.90
CA GLY A 36 -31.44 21.59 19.54
C GLY A 36 -30.49 20.71 20.37
N ALA A 37 -30.53 20.89 21.68
CA ALA A 37 -29.88 20.02 22.64
C ALA A 37 -30.52 18.62 22.57
N ILE A 38 -29.74 17.61 22.18
CA ILE A 38 -30.15 16.22 22.32
C ILE A 38 -29.66 15.74 23.68
N THR A 39 -30.61 15.56 24.56
CA THR A 39 -30.46 15.00 25.88
C THR A 39 -29.94 13.55 25.80
N SER A 40 -28.89 13.26 26.56
CA SER A 40 -28.41 11.95 26.88
C SER A 40 -29.50 11.09 27.53
N GLY A 41 -29.98 10.08 26.79
CA GLY A 41 -30.74 8.97 27.34
C GLY A 41 -29.77 7.85 27.69
N ALA A 42 -29.46 7.69 28.96
CA ALA A 42 -28.85 6.47 29.49
C ALA A 42 -29.89 5.36 29.43
N GLY A 43 -29.68 4.41 28.50
CA GLY A 43 -30.35 3.10 28.51
C GLY A 43 -29.25 2.07 28.81
N ALA A 44 -29.19 1.67 30.07
CA ALA A 44 -28.51 0.44 30.48
C ALA A 44 -29.39 -0.74 30.08
N ASP A 45 -28.70 -1.87 29.88
CA ASP A 45 -29.20 -3.23 29.70
C ASP A 45 -29.41 -3.69 28.23
N GLU A 46 -28.35 -4.36 27.74
CA GLU A 46 -28.42 -5.80 27.43
C GLU A 46 -26.99 -6.35 27.27
N ALA A 47 -26.57 -7.12 28.28
CA ALA A 47 -25.46 -8.03 28.17
C ALA A 47 -25.86 -9.16 27.20
N GLY A 48 -25.71 -8.92 25.90
CA GLY A 48 -25.90 -9.89 24.83
C GLY A 48 -24.56 -10.49 24.45
N SER A 49 -24.41 -11.79 24.69
CA SER A 49 -23.49 -12.78 24.12
C SER A 49 -22.36 -12.19 23.27
N GLY A 50 -21.11 -12.31 23.75
CA GLY A 50 -19.90 -11.93 23.03
C GLY A 50 -19.79 -12.61 21.66
N GLY A 51 -20.41 -12.01 20.66
CA GLY A 51 -20.14 -12.28 19.27
C GLY A 51 -18.70 -11.86 19.01
N ALA A 52 -17.84 -12.82 18.68
CA ALA A 52 -16.45 -12.54 18.32
C ALA A 52 -16.46 -11.46 17.24
N TRP A 53 -15.83 -10.30 17.52
CA TRP A 53 -15.61 -9.28 16.52
C TRP A 53 -14.90 -9.90 15.32
N SER A 54 -15.49 -9.80 14.13
CA SER A 54 -15.06 -10.48 12.91
C SER A 54 -14.21 -9.59 12.00
N GLY A 55 -13.88 -8.37 12.44
CA GLY A 55 -13.05 -7.44 11.69
C GLY A 55 -11.55 -7.67 11.91
N MET A 56 -10.72 -6.88 11.20
CA MET A 56 -9.28 -6.86 11.41
C MET A 56 -8.92 -5.65 12.30
N ARG A 57 -8.11 -5.89 13.34
CA ARG A 57 -7.50 -4.82 14.12
C ARG A 57 -6.13 -4.46 13.53
N ILE A 58 -5.85 -3.15 13.45
CA ILE A 58 -4.56 -2.61 13.08
C ILE A 58 -4.13 -1.58 14.11
N ASP A 59 -2.96 -1.77 14.70
CA ASP A 59 -2.28 -0.78 15.52
C ASP A 59 -1.09 -0.23 14.75
N VAL A 60 -0.89 1.09 14.76
CA VAL A 60 0.27 1.74 14.15
C VAL A 60 0.94 2.62 15.19
N VAL A 61 2.19 2.32 15.54
CA VAL A 61 2.99 3.14 16.45
C VAL A 61 3.91 4.01 15.63
N THR A 62 3.81 5.34 15.73
CA THR A 62 4.56 6.30 14.91
C THR A 62 4.87 7.58 15.68
N ILE A 63 5.84 8.36 15.23
CA ILE A 63 6.09 9.72 15.75
C ILE A 63 5.34 10.81 14.98
N PHE A 64 4.56 10.43 13.96
CA PHE A 64 3.78 11.33 13.12
C PHE A 64 2.38 10.74 12.87
N PRO A 65 1.47 10.73 13.87
CA PRO A 65 0.11 10.20 13.72
C PRO A 65 -0.64 10.78 12.53
N GLU A 66 -0.41 12.05 12.20
CA GLU A 66 -1.09 12.78 11.10
C GLU A 66 -0.83 12.17 9.72
N TYR A 67 0.28 11.44 9.54
CA TYR A 67 0.55 10.69 8.30
C TYR A 67 -0.49 9.61 8.01
N LEU A 68 -1.21 9.16 9.04
CA LEU A 68 -2.18 8.07 8.93
C LEU A 68 -3.62 8.56 8.71
N GLU A 69 -3.88 9.88 8.71
CA GLU A 69 -5.21 10.44 8.40
C GLU A 69 -5.82 9.93 7.08
N PRO A 70 -5.05 9.64 6.00
CA PRO A 70 -5.61 9.04 4.79
C PRO A 70 -6.34 7.72 5.00
N LEU A 71 -6.12 7.01 6.11
CA LEU A 71 -6.86 5.79 6.46
C LEU A 71 -8.33 6.07 6.84
N ASP A 72 -8.72 7.33 7.03
CA ASP A 72 -10.09 7.74 7.33
C ASP A 72 -10.93 8.02 6.08
N VAL A 73 -10.33 7.98 4.90
CA VAL A 73 -11.03 8.32 3.65
C VAL A 73 -11.19 7.10 2.72
N SER A 74 -12.02 7.28 1.67
CA SER A 74 -12.19 6.32 0.58
C SER A 74 -12.65 4.93 1.06
N LEU A 75 -12.03 3.88 0.55
CA LEU A 75 -12.38 2.48 0.81
C LEU A 75 -12.07 2.08 2.27
N VAL A 76 -10.87 2.44 2.74
CA VAL A 76 -10.40 2.12 4.09
C VAL A 76 -11.28 2.80 5.14
N GLY A 77 -11.57 4.10 4.98
CA GLY A 77 -12.46 4.83 5.88
C GLY A 77 -13.88 4.25 5.93
N LYS A 78 -14.41 3.77 4.79
CA LYS A 78 -15.69 3.07 4.76
C LYS A 78 -15.64 1.71 5.47
N ALA A 79 -14.54 0.96 5.35
CA ALA A 79 -14.35 -0.30 6.06
C ALA A 79 -14.28 -0.09 7.57
N ARG A 80 -13.61 0.97 8.03
CA ARG A 80 -13.59 1.41 9.43
C ARG A 80 -14.99 1.76 9.93
N ALA A 81 -15.71 2.59 9.20
CA ALA A 81 -17.08 3.00 9.57
C ALA A 81 -18.07 1.82 9.66
N ARG A 82 -17.79 0.71 8.96
CA ARG A 82 -18.59 -0.52 9.00
C ARG A 82 -18.10 -1.54 10.03
N GLY A 83 -17.06 -1.25 10.79
CA GLY A 83 -16.47 -2.17 11.75
C GLY A 83 -15.75 -3.38 11.13
N GLN A 84 -15.41 -3.32 9.84
CA GLN A 84 -14.61 -4.35 9.16
C GLN A 84 -13.13 -4.19 9.43
N LEU A 85 -12.71 -2.97 9.75
CA LEU A 85 -11.35 -2.57 10.08
C LEU A 85 -11.38 -1.65 11.29
N ASP A 86 -10.60 -1.98 12.32
CA ASP A 86 -10.41 -1.16 13.51
C ASP A 86 -8.96 -0.69 13.57
N VAL A 87 -8.73 0.61 13.39
CA VAL A 87 -7.38 1.19 13.27
C VAL A 87 -7.12 2.10 14.46
N HIS A 88 -6.07 1.78 15.21
CA HIS A 88 -5.54 2.53 16.33
C HIS A 88 -4.18 3.11 15.97
N VAL A 89 -4.04 4.41 16.07
CA VAL A 89 -2.77 5.10 15.82
C VAL A 89 -2.24 5.65 17.13
N HIS A 90 -1.00 5.31 17.46
CA HIS A 90 -0.35 5.63 18.72
C HIS A 90 0.86 6.55 18.46
N ASP A 91 0.97 7.65 19.21
CA ASP A 91 2.17 8.50 19.20
C ASP A 91 3.25 7.86 20.08
N LEU A 92 4.33 7.38 19.45
CA LEU A 92 5.47 6.78 20.15
C LEU A 92 6.02 7.67 21.26
N ARG A 93 5.85 9.00 21.16
CA ARG A 93 6.32 9.95 22.17
C ARG A 93 5.57 9.86 23.50
N GLU A 94 4.46 9.15 23.58
CA GLU A 94 3.73 8.89 24.81
C GLU A 94 4.52 7.98 25.78
N TRP A 95 5.47 7.20 25.25
CA TRP A 95 6.34 6.32 26.04
C TRP A 95 7.76 6.86 26.22
N THR A 96 7.93 8.19 26.13
CA THR A 96 9.18 8.87 26.46
C THR A 96 9.08 9.51 27.85
N HIS A 97 10.16 9.47 28.64
CA HIS A 97 10.17 9.94 30.02
C HIS A 97 11.00 11.20 30.23
N ASP A 98 11.70 11.67 29.19
CA ASP A 98 12.47 12.90 29.21
C ASP A 98 11.64 14.12 28.81
N VAL A 99 12.07 15.31 29.24
CA VAL A 99 11.37 16.58 28.97
C VAL A 99 11.23 16.89 27.49
N HIS A 100 12.15 16.40 26.67
CA HIS A 100 12.17 16.65 25.22
C HIS A 100 11.42 15.59 24.41
N ARG A 101 10.91 14.56 25.07
CA ARG A 101 10.19 13.43 24.43
C ARG A 101 11.03 12.79 23.32
N THR A 102 12.31 12.50 23.64
CA THR A 102 13.34 12.05 22.69
C THR A 102 13.14 10.58 22.34
N VAL A 103 13.01 10.28 21.05
CA VAL A 103 12.75 8.93 20.52
C VAL A 103 13.95 8.34 19.78
N ASP A 104 15.05 9.08 19.62
CA ASP A 104 16.22 8.71 18.82
C ASP A 104 17.52 9.12 19.53
N ASP A 105 18.63 8.49 19.13
CA ASP A 105 19.98 8.78 19.60
C ASP A 105 21.01 8.39 18.54
N SER A 106 22.27 8.80 18.74
CA SER A 106 23.40 8.51 17.86
C SER A 106 23.65 7.00 17.76
N PRO A 107 23.96 6.46 16.57
CA PRO A 107 24.23 5.04 16.41
C PRO A 107 25.53 4.61 17.11
N TYR A 108 25.53 3.45 17.73
CA TYR A 108 26.76 2.80 18.17
C TYR A 108 27.67 2.50 16.97
N GLY A 109 28.96 2.74 17.15
CA GLY A 109 29.95 2.63 16.06
C GLY A 109 30.13 3.91 15.28
N GLY A 110 29.35 4.94 15.57
CA GLY A 110 29.39 6.22 14.87
C GLY A 110 28.75 6.16 13.48
N GLY A 111 28.81 7.26 12.77
CA GLY A 111 28.22 7.41 11.42
C GLY A 111 27.20 8.56 11.40
N PRO A 112 26.73 8.94 10.21
CA PRO A 112 25.67 9.94 10.05
C PRO A 112 24.31 9.34 10.45
N GLY A 113 23.36 10.23 10.78
CA GLY A 113 21.99 9.83 11.10
C GLY A 113 21.78 9.51 12.57
N MET A 114 20.57 9.08 12.88
CA MET A 114 20.09 8.75 14.23
C MET A 114 19.41 7.39 14.18
N VAL A 115 19.29 6.71 15.31
CA VAL A 115 18.57 5.43 15.44
C VAL A 115 17.48 5.60 16.49
N MET A 116 16.30 5.08 16.20
CA MET A 116 15.19 5.13 17.15
C MET A 116 15.47 4.22 18.35
N LYS A 117 15.29 4.79 19.54
CA LYS A 117 15.65 4.20 20.83
C LYS A 117 14.79 2.98 21.17
N PRO A 118 15.36 1.94 21.82
CA PRO A 118 14.61 0.73 22.14
C PRO A 118 13.58 0.91 23.25
N GLU A 119 13.82 1.79 24.24
CA GLU A 119 12.94 1.91 25.41
C GLU A 119 11.51 2.37 25.00
N PRO A 120 11.30 3.48 24.26
CA PRO A 120 9.96 3.89 23.87
C PRO A 120 9.25 2.84 23.03
N TRP A 121 9.97 2.16 22.13
CA TRP A 121 9.39 1.09 21.30
C TRP A 121 8.99 -0.14 22.12
N GLY A 122 9.80 -0.56 23.09
CA GLY A 122 9.47 -1.68 23.96
C GLY A 122 8.20 -1.42 24.76
N GLU A 123 8.11 -0.26 25.42
CA GLU A 123 6.93 0.14 26.18
C GLU A 123 5.67 0.31 25.31
N ALA A 124 5.82 0.88 24.10
CA ALA A 124 4.72 1.02 23.15
C ALA A 124 4.18 -0.35 22.72
N LEU A 125 5.05 -1.30 22.36
CA LEU A 125 4.63 -2.65 21.99
C LEU A 125 3.98 -3.39 23.16
N ASP A 126 4.47 -3.22 24.39
CA ASP A 126 3.84 -3.77 25.60
C ASP A 126 2.42 -3.21 25.76
N ALA A 127 2.24 -1.91 25.59
CA ALA A 127 0.94 -1.26 25.69
C ALA A 127 -0.02 -1.71 24.57
N VAL A 128 0.46 -1.85 23.32
CA VAL A 128 -0.33 -2.39 22.21
C VAL A 128 -0.82 -3.79 22.52
N ILE A 129 0.06 -4.69 23.00
CA ILE A 129 -0.30 -6.07 23.35
C ILE A 129 -1.32 -6.07 24.49
N ALA A 130 -1.10 -5.29 25.56
CA ALA A 130 -1.99 -5.21 26.71
C ALA A 130 -3.37 -4.62 26.35
N GLY A 131 -3.45 -3.71 25.39
CA GLY A 131 -4.70 -3.13 24.87
C GLY A 131 -5.41 -3.98 23.83
N GLY A 132 -4.88 -5.14 23.48
CA GLY A 132 -5.44 -6.04 22.49
C GLY A 132 -6.44 -7.04 23.05
N PRO A 133 -6.99 -7.91 22.17
CA PRO A 133 -7.86 -8.99 22.61
C PRO A 133 -7.14 -9.97 23.54
N GLU A 134 -7.81 -10.39 24.59
CA GLU A 134 -7.23 -11.29 25.61
C GLU A 134 -6.67 -12.58 25.00
N GLY A 135 -5.45 -12.92 25.37
CA GLY A 135 -4.76 -14.13 24.89
C GLY A 135 -4.30 -14.09 23.43
N GLN A 136 -4.40 -12.94 22.76
CA GLN A 136 -3.91 -12.75 21.40
C GLN A 136 -2.69 -11.83 21.37
N VAL A 137 -1.89 -12.00 20.31
CA VAL A 137 -0.78 -11.11 19.98
C VAL A 137 -0.86 -10.70 18.53
N PRO A 138 -0.45 -9.48 18.14
CA PRO A 138 -0.45 -9.05 16.75
C PRO A 138 0.63 -9.78 15.93
N THR A 139 0.48 -9.77 14.60
CA THR A 139 1.63 -9.92 13.72
C THR A 139 2.27 -8.54 13.55
N LEU A 140 3.51 -8.39 13.99
CA LEU A 140 4.27 -7.15 13.88
C LEU A 140 4.83 -7.00 12.47
N ILE A 141 4.49 -5.90 11.80
CA ILE A 141 5.00 -5.54 10.48
C ILE A 141 5.98 -4.39 10.63
N VAL A 142 7.21 -4.62 10.19
CA VAL A 142 8.28 -3.62 10.18
C VAL A 142 8.57 -3.21 8.74
N PRO A 143 8.07 -2.04 8.28
CA PRO A 143 8.41 -1.53 6.97
C PRO A 143 9.90 -1.16 6.92
N THR A 144 10.65 -1.83 6.05
CA THR A 144 12.09 -1.61 5.88
C THR A 144 12.56 -1.97 4.48
N PRO A 145 13.51 -1.24 3.87
CA PRO A 145 14.08 -1.61 2.57
C PRO A 145 14.75 -2.99 2.56
N SER A 146 15.24 -3.45 3.71
CA SER A 146 15.91 -4.76 3.85
C SER A 146 14.95 -5.92 4.07
N GLY A 147 13.63 -5.67 4.14
CA GLY A 147 12.62 -6.68 4.32
C GLY A 147 12.33 -7.50 3.06
N ARG A 148 11.58 -8.59 3.22
CA ARG A 148 11.06 -9.34 2.05
C ARG A 148 10.11 -8.47 1.23
N PRO A 149 10.04 -8.65 -0.10
CA PRO A 149 9.12 -7.87 -0.94
C PRO A 149 7.67 -8.03 -0.49
N PHE A 150 6.97 -6.89 -0.33
CA PHE A 150 5.53 -6.86 -0.11
C PHE A 150 4.82 -7.11 -1.44
N THR A 151 4.39 -8.35 -1.65
CA THR A 151 3.66 -8.81 -2.83
C THR A 151 2.17 -8.97 -2.54
N GLN A 152 1.37 -9.19 -3.59
CA GLN A 152 -0.05 -9.52 -3.44
C GLN A 152 -0.26 -10.79 -2.60
N GLU A 153 0.63 -11.77 -2.71
CA GLU A 153 0.61 -12.99 -1.89
C GLU A 153 0.82 -12.66 -0.41
N LEU A 154 1.81 -11.80 -0.09
CA LEU A 154 2.02 -11.36 1.29
C LEU A 154 0.82 -10.54 1.81
N ALA A 155 0.25 -9.67 0.98
CA ALA A 155 -0.96 -8.93 1.35
C ALA A 155 -2.12 -9.87 1.71
N GLN A 156 -2.30 -10.98 0.98
CA GLN A 156 -3.30 -12.01 1.29
C GLN A 156 -3.00 -12.80 2.56
N GLU A 157 -1.72 -13.17 2.76
CA GLU A 157 -1.30 -13.81 4.02
C GLU A 157 -1.69 -12.92 5.22
N LEU A 158 -1.38 -11.62 5.12
CA LEU A 158 -1.68 -10.66 6.17
C LEU A 158 -3.17 -10.35 6.31
N ALA A 159 -3.93 -10.34 5.21
CA ALA A 159 -5.39 -10.18 5.26
C ALA A 159 -6.10 -11.33 6.01
N GLY A 160 -5.46 -12.50 6.11
CA GLY A 160 -5.93 -13.63 6.91
C GLY A 160 -5.62 -13.52 8.41
N ARG A 161 -4.89 -12.49 8.86
CA ARG A 161 -4.56 -12.28 10.27
C ARG A 161 -5.62 -11.41 10.95
N PRO A 162 -6.06 -11.73 12.14
CA PRO A 162 -7.07 -10.93 12.85
C PRO A 162 -6.51 -9.61 13.38
N TRP A 163 -5.20 -9.53 13.61
CA TRP A 163 -4.55 -8.39 14.24
C TRP A 163 -3.15 -8.15 13.69
N LEU A 164 -2.91 -6.92 13.21
CA LEU A 164 -1.61 -6.46 12.72
C LEU A 164 -1.14 -5.27 13.58
N ALA A 165 0.16 -5.18 13.82
CA ALA A 165 0.79 -3.99 14.39
C ALA A 165 1.89 -3.52 13.46
N PHE A 166 1.96 -2.21 13.19
CA PHE A 166 2.96 -1.61 12.31
C PHE A 166 3.89 -0.70 13.09
N THR A 167 5.19 -0.80 12.79
CA THR A 167 6.24 0.03 13.37
C THR A 167 7.01 0.77 12.27
N PRO A 168 6.41 1.81 11.65
CA PRO A 168 7.12 2.63 10.67
C PRO A 168 8.29 3.35 11.33
N ALA A 169 9.51 3.02 10.87
CA ALA A 169 10.73 3.67 11.33
C ALA A 169 10.93 5.04 10.67
N ARG A 170 11.66 5.90 11.35
CA ARG A 170 12.28 7.11 10.84
C ARG A 170 13.80 7.02 10.99
N TYR A 171 14.51 8.00 10.49
CA TYR A 171 15.98 8.07 10.55
C TYR A 171 16.62 6.82 9.92
N GLU A 172 17.63 6.23 10.58
CA GLU A 172 18.34 5.02 10.13
C GLU A 172 17.61 3.72 10.54
N GLY A 173 16.43 3.85 11.17
CA GLY A 173 15.61 2.71 11.58
C GLY A 173 15.44 2.61 13.10
N ILE A 174 14.88 1.48 13.52
CA ILE A 174 14.65 1.13 14.92
C ILE A 174 15.83 0.29 15.42
N ASP A 175 16.25 0.49 16.66
CA ASP A 175 17.26 -0.35 17.30
C ASP A 175 16.90 -1.83 17.13
N ARG A 176 17.85 -2.62 16.62
CA ARG A 176 17.62 -4.03 16.25
C ARG A 176 17.10 -4.87 17.39
N ARG A 177 17.48 -4.56 18.63
CA ARG A 177 17.03 -5.29 19.82
C ARG A 177 15.53 -5.26 20.02
N VAL A 178 14.82 -4.21 19.56
CA VAL A 178 13.35 -4.15 19.59
C VAL A 178 12.75 -5.26 18.76
N ILE A 179 13.25 -5.44 17.55
CA ILE A 179 12.74 -6.45 16.61
C ILE A 179 13.06 -7.87 17.10
N GLU A 180 14.26 -8.07 17.64
CA GLU A 180 14.69 -9.36 18.19
C GLU A 180 13.88 -9.75 19.43
N GLU A 181 13.60 -8.79 20.31
CA GLU A 181 12.79 -9.00 21.50
C GLU A 181 11.33 -9.28 21.11
N ALA A 182 10.73 -8.47 20.21
CA ALA A 182 9.38 -8.68 19.71
C ALA A 182 9.20 -10.07 19.08
N ALA A 183 10.22 -10.57 18.36
CA ALA A 183 10.18 -11.90 17.74
C ALA A 183 10.13 -13.06 18.76
N THR A 184 10.45 -12.82 20.01
CA THR A 184 10.29 -13.81 21.09
C THR A 184 8.84 -13.95 21.57
N ARG A 185 7.99 -12.96 21.28
CA ARG A 185 6.62 -12.85 21.81
C ARG A 185 5.53 -12.91 20.73
N MET A 186 5.84 -12.51 19.51
CA MET A 186 4.87 -12.43 18.42
C MET A 186 5.51 -12.72 17.06
N PRO A 187 4.73 -13.09 16.04
CA PRO A 187 5.23 -13.16 14.65
C PRO A 187 5.70 -11.79 14.16
N VAL A 188 6.89 -11.73 13.56
CA VAL A 188 7.46 -10.51 12.99
C VAL A 188 7.67 -10.67 11.49
N VAL A 189 7.26 -9.67 10.72
CA VAL A 189 7.44 -9.60 9.27
C VAL A 189 8.14 -8.29 8.92
N GLU A 190 9.40 -8.36 8.56
CA GLU A 190 10.12 -7.25 7.94
C GLU A 190 9.76 -7.23 6.45
N ALA A 191 9.21 -6.10 5.93
CA ALA A 191 8.68 -6.03 4.58
C ALA A 191 9.10 -4.75 3.85
N SER A 192 9.46 -4.90 2.56
CA SER A 192 9.83 -3.81 1.66
C SER A 192 8.76 -3.58 0.60
N ILE A 193 8.37 -2.32 0.35
CA ILE A 193 7.44 -1.96 -0.73
C ILE A 193 8.15 -1.69 -2.07
N GLY A 194 9.46 -1.85 -2.14
CA GLY A 194 10.25 -1.69 -3.37
C GLY A 194 11.68 -1.25 -3.11
N ASP A 195 12.50 -1.27 -4.17
CA ASP A 195 13.94 -1.00 -4.13
C ASP A 195 14.21 0.52 -4.15
N TYR A 196 13.74 1.22 -3.14
CA TYR A 196 13.98 2.64 -2.91
C TYR A 196 13.88 2.97 -1.42
N VAL A 197 14.48 4.09 -1.02
CA VAL A 197 14.50 4.55 0.37
C VAL A 197 13.52 5.71 0.54
N LEU A 198 12.70 5.64 1.57
CA LEU A 198 11.77 6.69 1.99
C LEU A 198 12.33 7.44 3.20
N ALA A 199 11.86 8.67 3.42
CA ALA A 199 12.19 9.43 4.63
C ALA A 199 11.60 8.85 5.92
N GLY A 200 10.64 7.92 5.81
CA GLY A 200 10.00 7.21 6.92
C GLY A 200 9.04 6.14 6.44
N GLY A 201 8.70 5.23 7.33
CA GLY A 201 7.90 4.04 7.03
C GLY A 201 6.39 4.29 6.94
N GLU A 202 5.86 5.45 7.34
CA GLU A 202 4.42 5.70 7.41
C GLU A 202 3.73 5.60 6.04
N VAL A 203 4.39 6.06 4.97
CA VAL A 203 3.87 5.90 3.60
C VAL A 203 3.80 4.42 3.21
N ALA A 204 4.78 3.62 3.63
CA ALA A 204 4.75 2.18 3.40
C ALA A 204 3.58 1.52 4.16
N VAL A 205 3.28 1.96 5.38
CA VAL A 205 2.09 1.51 6.13
C VAL A 205 0.82 1.80 5.36
N LEU A 206 0.65 3.02 4.82
CA LEU A 206 -0.52 3.37 4.00
C LEU A 206 -0.67 2.43 2.80
N VAL A 207 0.41 2.16 2.05
CA VAL A 207 0.41 1.24 0.90
C VAL A 207 0.02 -0.18 1.33
N MET A 208 0.60 -0.69 2.42
CA MET A 208 0.35 -2.03 2.92
C MET A 208 -1.09 -2.17 3.42
N VAL A 209 -1.58 -1.22 4.22
CA VAL A 209 -2.95 -1.24 4.77
C VAL A 209 -3.98 -1.14 3.64
N GLU A 210 -3.77 -0.27 2.63
CA GLU A 210 -4.67 -0.18 1.47
C GLU A 210 -4.76 -1.51 0.71
N ALA A 211 -3.61 -2.16 0.45
CA ALA A 211 -3.56 -3.44 -0.24
C ALA A 211 -4.20 -4.58 0.57
N ILE A 212 -4.02 -4.60 1.89
CA ILE A 212 -4.59 -5.61 2.79
C ILE A 212 -6.10 -5.40 2.95
N ALA A 213 -6.53 -4.15 3.22
CA ALA A 213 -7.92 -3.84 3.51
C ALA A 213 -8.87 -4.20 2.36
N ARG A 214 -8.47 -4.00 1.11
CA ARG A 214 -9.28 -4.36 -0.07
C ARG A 214 -9.51 -5.86 -0.23
N LEU A 215 -8.71 -6.70 0.43
CA LEU A 215 -8.84 -8.16 0.41
C LEU A 215 -9.76 -8.69 1.52
N LEU A 216 -10.13 -7.84 2.48
CA LEU A 216 -11.03 -8.24 3.56
C LEU A 216 -12.46 -8.48 3.03
N PRO A 217 -13.17 -9.48 3.56
CA PRO A 217 -14.54 -9.79 3.14
C PRO A 217 -15.48 -8.59 3.24
N GLY A 218 -16.18 -8.27 2.16
CA GLY A 218 -17.19 -7.19 2.13
C GLY A 218 -16.64 -5.77 2.08
N VAL A 219 -15.32 -5.55 2.06
CA VAL A 219 -14.72 -4.23 1.88
C VAL A 219 -14.91 -3.75 0.44
N LEU A 220 -14.61 -4.58 -0.55
CA LEU A 220 -15.02 -4.33 -1.93
C LEU A 220 -16.49 -4.71 -2.11
N GLY A 221 -17.24 -3.88 -2.86
CA GLY A 221 -18.66 -4.08 -3.10
C GLY A 221 -18.99 -5.34 -3.93
N ASN A 222 -18.03 -5.84 -4.71
CA ASN A 222 -18.11 -7.11 -5.42
C ASN A 222 -16.93 -7.99 -4.97
N ALA A 223 -17.21 -9.10 -4.30
CA ALA A 223 -16.21 -10.05 -3.82
C ALA A 223 -15.36 -10.71 -4.94
N GLU A 224 -15.83 -10.61 -6.20
CA GLU A 224 -15.09 -11.14 -7.36
C GLU A 224 -14.15 -10.10 -7.99
N SER A 225 -14.27 -8.82 -7.59
CA SER A 225 -13.51 -7.71 -8.23
C SER A 225 -12.00 -7.89 -8.13
N HIS A 226 -11.49 -8.57 -7.11
CA HIS A 226 -10.06 -8.78 -6.93
C HIS A 226 -9.51 -10.02 -7.64
N ARG A 227 -10.38 -10.89 -8.25
CA ARG A 227 -9.91 -12.11 -8.90
C ARG A 227 -9.22 -11.88 -10.23
N ASP A 228 -9.63 -10.82 -10.93
CA ASP A 228 -9.08 -10.45 -12.23
C ASP A 228 -8.02 -9.34 -12.12
N ASP A 229 -7.70 -8.89 -10.90
CA ASP A 229 -6.66 -7.90 -10.67
C ASP A 229 -5.27 -8.47 -11.03
N SER A 230 -4.34 -7.58 -11.37
CA SER A 230 -2.93 -7.94 -11.53
C SER A 230 -2.40 -8.66 -10.29
N PHE A 231 -1.68 -9.75 -10.48
CA PHE A 231 -1.10 -10.60 -9.43
C PHE A 231 -2.11 -11.33 -8.55
N ALA A 232 -3.40 -11.32 -8.88
CA ALA A 232 -4.39 -12.09 -8.12
C ALA A 232 -4.06 -13.59 -8.20
N PRO A 233 -4.22 -14.35 -7.10
CA PRO A 233 -3.92 -15.78 -7.10
C PRO A 233 -4.74 -16.56 -8.13
N GLY A 234 -4.16 -17.66 -8.59
CA GLY A 234 -4.76 -18.51 -9.60
C GLY A 234 -4.47 -18.03 -11.00
N ALA A 235 -5.50 -17.75 -11.80
CA ALA A 235 -5.32 -17.44 -13.21
C ALA A 235 -4.52 -16.15 -13.49
N MET A 236 -4.52 -15.22 -12.56
CA MET A 236 -3.79 -13.94 -12.71
C MET A 236 -2.45 -13.91 -11.97
N ALA A 237 -2.05 -14.99 -11.32
CA ALA A 237 -0.72 -15.07 -10.72
C ALA A 237 0.37 -14.79 -11.78
N ASP A 238 1.30 -13.95 -11.44
CA ASP A 238 2.37 -13.50 -12.35
C ASP A 238 1.88 -12.84 -13.66
N LEU A 239 0.68 -12.24 -13.65
CA LEU A 239 0.12 -11.52 -14.79
C LEU A 239 -0.29 -10.11 -14.41
N LEU A 240 -0.14 -9.19 -15.38
CA LEU A 240 -0.78 -7.88 -15.37
C LEU A 240 -2.15 -7.98 -16.04
N GLU A 241 -3.15 -7.29 -15.51
CA GLU A 241 -4.43 -7.15 -16.19
C GLU A 241 -4.30 -6.40 -17.53
N GLY A 242 -5.19 -6.70 -18.46
CA GLY A 242 -5.26 -6.02 -19.75
C GLY A 242 -5.78 -4.57 -19.62
N PRO A 243 -5.81 -3.81 -20.73
CA PRO A 243 -6.34 -2.47 -20.75
C PRO A 243 -7.85 -2.47 -20.49
N VAL A 244 -8.33 -1.48 -19.73
CA VAL A 244 -9.75 -1.29 -19.44
C VAL A 244 -10.31 -0.11 -20.21
N TYR A 245 -11.60 -0.19 -20.59
CA TYR A 245 -12.30 0.82 -21.37
C TYR A 245 -13.64 1.15 -20.74
N THR A 246 -14.07 2.42 -20.87
CA THR A 246 -15.38 2.90 -20.42
C THR A 246 -15.97 3.85 -21.46
N LYS A 247 -17.15 4.37 -21.19
CA LYS A 247 -17.85 5.37 -22.04
C LYS A 247 -17.09 6.71 -22.10
N PRO A 248 -17.14 7.41 -23.23
CA PRO A 248 -17.85 7.08 -24.48
C PRO A 248 -17.13 6.00 -25.31
N ALA A 249 -17.84 5.36 -26.28
CA ALA A 249 -17.26 4.33 -27.14
C ALA A 249 -16.18 4.87 -28.10
N GLU A 250 -16.19 6.16 -28.38
CA GLU A 250 -15.16 6.87 -29.13
C GLU A 250 -14.72 8.11 -28.36
N TRP A 251 -13.40 8.30 -28.24
CA TRP A 251 -12.81 9.49 -27.65
C TRP A 251 -11.58 9.95 -28.45
N ARG A 252 -11.62 11.15 -28.98
CA ARG A 252 -10.54 11.75 -29.78
C ARG A 252 -10.07 10.86 -30.95
N GLY A 253 -11.01 10.25 -31.69
CA GLY A 253 -10.72 9.36 -32.80
C GLY A 253 -10.22 7.97 -32.41
N ARG A 254 -10.23 7.61 -31.13
CA ARG A 254 -9.87 6.27 -30.62
C ARG A 254 -11.13 5.56 -30.18
N THR A 255 -11.37 4.37 -30.71
CA THR A 255 -12.55 3.55 -30.42
C THR A 255 -12.26 2.47 -29.40
N VAL A 256 -13.27 2.08 -28.63
CA VAL A 256 -13.25 0.86 -27.81
C VAL A 256 -13.18 -0.35 -28.77
N PRO A 257 -12.34 -1.37 -28.48
CA PRO A 257 -12.29 -2.59 -29.28
C PRO A 257 -13.66 -3.25 -29.44
N ASP A 258 -14.03 -3.62 -30.70
CA ASP A 258 -15.35 -4.16 -31.05
C ASP A 258 -15.71 -5.41 -30.22
N VAL A 259 -14.72 -6.22 -29.87
CA VAL A 259 -14.93 -7.41 -29.03
C VAL A 259 -15.58 -7.08 -27.68
N LEU A 260 -15.24 -5.91 -27.10
CA LEU A 260 -15.81 -5.46 -25.82
C LEU A 260 -17.25 -4.96 -25.96
N LEU A 261 -17.65 -4.56 -27.18
CA LEU A 261 -19.00 -4.12 -27.49
C LEU A 261 -19.91 -5.27 -27.93
N SER A 262 -19.36 -6.46 -28.17
CA SER A 262 -20.07 -7.62 -28.76
C SER A 262 -21.08 -8.30 -27.84
N GLY A 263 -21.04 -8.06 -26.52
CA GLY A 263 -21.85 -8.82 -25.54
C GLY A 263 -21.46 -10.30 -25.39
N ASN A 264 -20.47 -10.79 -26.13
CA ASN A 264 -20.03 -12.18 -26.05
C ASN A 264 -18.99 -12.36 -24.93
N HIS A 265 -19.46 -12.73 -23.73
CA HIS A 265 -18.60 -12.86 -22.54
C HIS A 265 -17.39 -13.79 -22.75
N GLY A 266 -17.55 -14.89 -23.46
CA GLY A 266 -16.45 -15.83 -23.73
C GLY A 266 -15.36 -15.22 -24.63
N ARG A 267 -15.74 -14.45 -25.65
CA ARG A 267 -14.79 -13.72 -26.51
C ARG A 267 -14.12 -12.57 -25.76
N ILE A 268 -14.87 -11.88 -24.92
CA ILE A 268 -14.36 -10.79 -24.09
C ILE A 268 -13.32 -11.32 -23.08
N ALA A 269 -13.65 -12.40 -22.37
CA ALA A 269 -12.72 -13.01 -21.40
C ALA A 269 -11.41 -13.45 -22.07
N ARG A 270 -11.51 -14.09 -23.25
CA ARG A 270 -10.32 -14.50 -24.01
C ARG A 270 -9.49 -13.29 -24.44
N TRP A 271 -10.11 -12.28 -25.01
CA TRP A 271 -9.43 -11.08 -25.43
C TRP A 271 -8.70 -10.40 -24.25
N ARG A 272 -9.35 -10.29 -23.07
CA ARG A 272 -8.73 -9.75 -21.86
C ARG A 272 -7.50 -10.56 -21.47
N ARG A 273 -7.59 -11.88 -21.56
CA ARG A 273 -6.48 -12.77 -21.23
C ARG A 273 -5.30 -12.62 -22.20
N GLU A 274 -5.56 -12.52 -23.49
CA GLU A 274 -4.55 -12.26 -24.51
C GLU A 274 -3.88 -10.89 -24.32
N GLN A 275 -4.65 -9.86 -23.93
CA GLN A 275 -4.10 -8.55 -23.61
C GLN A 275 -3.26 -8.58 -22.31
N ALA A 276 -3.64 -9.37 -21.34
CA ALA A 276 -2.85 -9.57 -20.12
C ALA A 276 -1.48 -10.19 -20.45
N PHE A 277 -1.42 -11.21 -21.31
CA PHE A 277 -0.15 -11.79 -21.78
C PHE A 277 0.73 -10.76 -22.48
N ALA A 278 0.17 -10.05 -23.47
CA ALA A 278 0.91 -9.04 -24.23
C ALA A 278 1.44 -7.92 -23.30
N ARG A 279 0.63 -7.45 -22.37
CA ARG A 279 1.02 -6.40 -21.43
C ARG A 279 2.08 -6.86 -20.43
N THR A 280 1.96 -8.09 -19.93
CA THR A 280 2.95 -8.67 -19.02
C THR A 280 4.29 -8.83 -19.72
N LEU A 281 4.28 -9.38 -20.93
CA LEU A 281 5.50 -9.55 -21.74
C LEU A 281 6.19 -8.20 -22.00
N ALA A 282 5.42 -7.15 -22.31
CA ALA A 282 5.97 -5.83 -22.63
C ALA A 282 6.51 -5.08 -21.39
N ASN A 283 5.85 -5.18 -20.24
CA ASN A 283 6.15 -4.34 -19.09
C ASN A 283 6.85 -5.07 -17.93
N ARG A 284 6.64 -6.39 -17.83
CA ARG A 284 7.15 -7.22 -16.74
C ARG A 284 7.64 -8.59 -17.29
N PRO A 285 8.63 -8.57 -18.20
CA PRO A 285 9.18 -9.82 -18.77
C PRO A 285 9.77 -10.77 -17.70
N ASP A 286 10.19 -10.25 -16.56
CA ASP A 286 10.64 -11.00 -15.39
C ASP A 286 9.58 -11.98 -14.85
N LEU A 287 8.29 -11.64 -14.96
CA LEU A 287 7.20 -12.52 -14.55
C LEU A 287 7.04 -13.73 -15.49
N VAL A 288 7.35 -13.56 -16.77
CA VAL A 288 7.26 -14.63 -17.77
C VAL A 288 8.19 -15.81 -17.42
N GLU A 289 9.32 -15.53 -16.75
CA GLU A 289 10.25 -16.57 -16.29
C GLU A 289 9.64 -17.51 -15.24
N ARG A 290 8.58 -17.07 -14.57
CA ARG A 290 7.85 -17.86 -13.54
C ARG A 290 6.73 -18.71 -14.13
N TRP A 291 6.34 -18.48 -15.38
CA TRP A 291 5.23 -19.17 -16.00
C TRP A 291 5.52 -20.64 -16.23
N GLN A 292 4.57 -21.48 -15.87
CA GLN A 292 4.67 -22.93 -16.06
C GLN A 292 3.81 -23.36 -17.25
N TYR A 293 4.32 -24.24 -18.11
CA TYR A 293 3.62 -24.72 -19.30
C TYR A 293 2.23 -25.26 -19.00
N GLY A 294 2.09 -26.03 -17.91
CA GLY A 294 0.84 -26.66 -17.50
C GLY A 294 -0.20 -25.68 -16.94
N ALA A 295 0.18 -24.42 -16.66
CA ALA A 295 -0.75 -23.38 -16.19
C ALA A 295 -1.62 -22.82 -17.32
N PHE A 296 -1.30 -23.10 -18.58
CA PHE A 296 -1.96 -22.56 -19.76
C PHE A 296 -2.68 -23.64 -20.56
N ASP A 297 -3.92 -23.34 -20.99
CA ASP A 297 -4.65 -24.21 -21.90
C ASP A 297 -4.07 -24.15 -23.33
N LYS A 298 -4.59 -25.00 -24.24
CA LYS A 298 -4.10 -25.06 -25.64
C LYS A 298 -4.22 -23.72 -26.35
N LYS A 299 -5.33 -22.98 -26.15
CA LYS A 299 -5.59 -21.71 -26.84
C LYS A 299 -4.73 -20.58 -26.28
N GLU A 300 -4.47 -20.59 -24.96
CA GLU A 300 -3.54 -19.67 -24.33
C GLU A 300 -2.12 -19.88 -24.83
N ARG A 301 -1.66 -21.15 -24.97
CA ARG A 301 -0.36 -21.47 -25.56
C ARG A 301 -0.24 -21.04 -27.02
N GLU A 302 -1.32 -21.15 -27.80
CA GLU A 302 -1.38 -20.60 -29.16
C GLU A 302 -1.24 -19.06 -29.16
N ALA A 303 -1.92 -18.37 -28.23
CA ALA A 303 -1.77 -16.93 -28.09
C ALA A 303 -0.36 -16.51 -27.65
N LEU A 304 0.26 -17.24 -26.72
CA LEU A 304 1.66 -17.01 -26.33
C LEU A 304 2.63 -17.21 -27.49
N SER A 305 2.39 -18.23 -28.34
CA SER A 305 3.19 -18.46 -29.53
C SER A 305 3.07 -17.31 -30.55
N ILE A 306 1.88 -16.73 -30.74
CA ILE A 306 1.65 -15.55 -31.59
C ILE A 306 2.42 -14.33 -31.04
N LEU A 307 2.56 -14.22 -29.71
CA LEU A 307 3.36 -13.20 -29.06
C LEU A 307 4.88 -13.46 -29.09
N GLY A 308 5.31 -14.50 -29.82
CA GLY A 308 6.71 -14.85 -29.96
C GLY A 308 7.31 -15.59 -28.74
N LEU A 309 6.49 -16.24 -27.93
CA LEU A 309 6.93 -17.04 -26.80
C LEU A 309 6.82 -18.54 -27.13
N ALA A 310 7.89 -19.29 -26.92
CA ALA A 310 7.89 -20.74 -27.01
C ALA A 310 8.35 -21.37 -25.69
N TRP A 311 7.77 -22.52 -25.36
CA TRP A 311 8.23 -23.32 -24.24
C TRP A 311 9.55 -24.02 -24.58
N ASP A 312 10.56 -23.84 -23.76
CA ASP A 312 11.81 -24.55 -23.86
C ASP A 312 11.82 -25.69 -22.82
N GLU A 313 11.66 -26.93 -23.31
CA GLU A 313 11.60 -28.12 -22.44
C GLU A 313 12.90 -28.34 -21.67
N ARG A 314 14.03 -27.96 -22.24
CA ARG A 314 15.35 -28.14 -21.62
C ARG A 314 15.57 -27.16 -20.46
N LEU A 315 15.06 -25.94 -20.59
CA LEU A 315 15.17 -24.90 -19.58
C LEU A 315 13.95 -24.88 -18.61
N GLY A 316 12.86 -25.58 -18.97
CA GLY A 316 11.65 -25.60 -18.18
C GLY A 316 10.97 -24.23 -18.06
N ARG A 317 11.08 -23.36 -19.08
CA ARG A 317 10.52 -22.00 -19.08
C ARG A 317 10.13 -21.52 -20.48
N PHE A 318 9.27 -20.52 -20.53
CA PHE A 318 9.00 -19.78 -21.77
C PHE A 318 10.20 -18.90 -22.15
N ARG A 319 10.51 -18.81 -23.45
CA ARG A 319 11.50 -17.89 -23.99
C ARG A 319 10.97 -17.15 -25.20
N SER A 320 11.49 -15.97 -25.44
CA SER A 320 11.23 -15.24 -26.68
C SER A 320 11.89 -15.95 -27.86
N VAL A 321 11.12 -16.17 -28.92
CA VAL A 321 11.64 -16.66 -30.22
C VAL A 321 11.98 -15.51 -31.18
N ALA A 322 11.72 -14.26 -30.80
CA ALA A 322 11.98 -13.09 -31.65
C ALA A 322 13.46 -12.67 -31.73
N GLY A 323 14.38 -13.45 -31.17
CA GLY A 323 15.83 -13.17 -31.16
C GLY A 323 16.75 -14.14 -31.90
N ASP A 324 16.20 -15.23 -32.45
CA ASP A 324 17.01 -16.23 -33.20
C ASP A 324 17.08 -15.99 -34.72
N VAL A 325 16.94 -14.73 -35.16
CA VAL A 325 17.36 -14.37 -36.52
C VAL A 325 18.84 -14.05 -36.41
N GLU A 326 19.65 -15.04 -36.84
CA GLU A 326 21.09 -15.05 -36.87
C GLU A 326 21.67 -13.71 -37.41
N GLU A 327 22.68 -13.19 -36.66
CA GLU A 327 23.73 -12.34 -37.25
C GLU A 327 24.68 -13.18 -38.13
#